data_09e514acab5c5fa3e0ea31cb3f430b5d
#
_entry.id   09e514acab5c5fa3e0ea31cb3f430b5d
#
_cell.length_a   1.000
_cell.length_b   1.000
_cell.length_c   1.000
_cell.angle_alpha   90.00
_cell.angle_beta   90.00
_cell.angle_gamma   90.00
#
_symmetry.space_group_name_H-M   'P 1'
#
loop_
_entity.id
_entity.type
_entity.pdbx_description
1 polymer ?
#
loop_
_entity_poly.entity_id
_entity_poly.type
_entity_poly.pdbx_seq_one_letter_code
_entity_poly.pdbx_strand_id
1 'polypeptide(L)'
;MNINELKTIPNMLSLSRLILIPAMLIPSFFIADEALARQVFLIMFILIGVTDKLDGTLARYLNQTSKLGAELDTLADTVFYPFIALWLYRFESDVVGEWWILIYILLGLFFLKMIMGKIKFGKMPTFHTIGGKTFAASLYFFMIITMLRPDIGKTLFPVLCVIGFLNQMEEMYIFLTRDSVDAVSNTHLTLPT
;
A
#
# COMPACT_ATOMS: atom_id res chain seq x y z
N MET A 1 -1.48 3.87 -25.39
CA MET A 1 -0.35 3.76 -24.42
C MET A 1 0.93 4.08 -25.16
N ASN A 2 1.61 5.14 -24.78
CA ASN A 2 2.85 5.57 -25.46
C ASN A 2 4.03 4.80 -24.85
N ILE A 3 4.67 3.91 -25.63
CA ILE A 3 5.78 3.06 -25.16
C ILE A 3 6.95 3.91 -24.63
N ASN A 4 7.09 5.15 -25.09
CA ASN A 4 8.13 6.05 -24.63
C ASN A 4 7.89 6.54 -23.18
N GLU A 5 6.65 6.60 -22.72
CA GLU A 5 6.33 6.94 -21.34
C GLU A 5 6.74 5.81 -20.37
N LEU A 6 6.66 4.55 -20.79
CA LEU A 6 7.11 3.41 -19.97
C LEU A 6 8.62 3.41 -19.73
N LYS A 7 9.40 4.04 -20.61
CA LYS A 7 10.88 4.05 -20.53
C LYS A 7 11.43 5.12 -19.59
N THR A 8 10.58 5.91 -18.94
CA THR A 8 11.06 6.87 -17.94
C THR A 8 11.48 6.12 -16.66
N ILE A 9 12.53 6.61 -16.00
CA ILE A 9 13.07 5.98 -14.79
C ILE A 9 11.98 5.78 -13.71
N PRO A 10 11.13 6.78 -13.38
CA PRO A 10 10.06 6.59 -12.39
C PRO A 10 9.07 5.49 -12.79
N ASN A 11 8.62 5.45 -14.04
CA ASN A 11 7.64 4.45 -14.48
C ASN A 11 8.23 3.04 -14.51
N MET A 12 9.53 2.90 -14.80
CA MET A 12 10.24 1.62 -14.69
C MET A 12 10.33 1.14 -13.23
N LEU A 13 10.53 2.04 -12.27
CA LEU A 13 10.52 1.71 -10.86
C LEU A 13 9.13 1.25 -10.40
N SER A 14 8.07 1.98 -10.76
CA SER A 14 6.69 1.57 -10.45
C SER A 14 6.33 0.23 -11.09
N LEU A 15 6.77 -0.02 -12.33
CA LEU A 15 6.55 -1.30 -13.02
C LEU A 15 7.33 -2.44 -12.34
N SER A 16 8.56 -2.19 -11.90
CA SER A 16 9.35 -3.18 -11.17
C SER A 16 8.68 -3.60 -9.86
N ARG A 17 8.00 -2.68 -9.15
CA ARG A 17 7.23 -3.00 -7.95
C ARG A 17 6.08 -3.98 -8.23
N LEU A 18 5.37 -3.83 -9.34
CA LEU A 18 4.31 -4.76 -9.75
C LEU A 18 4.81 -6.21 -9.92
N ILE A 19 6.09 -6.39 -10.24
CA ILE A 19 6.74 -7.70 -10.33
C ILE A 19 7.29 -8.12 -8.97
N LEU A 20 7.93 -7.20 -8.24
CA LEU A 20 8.57 -7.50 -6.96
C LEU A 20 7.57 -7.83 -5.85
N ILE A 21 6.38 -7.19 -5.84
CA ILE A 21 5.35 -7.44 -4.83
C ILE A 21 4.90 -8.91 -4.83
N PRO A 22 4.44 -9.52 -5.92
CA PRO A 22 4.14 -10.94 -5.91
C PRO A 22 5.41 -11.80 -5.72
N ALA A 23 6.55 -11.40 -6.27
CA ALA A 23 7.81 -12.14 -6.14
C ALA A 23 8.30 -12.23 -4.68
N MET A 24 7.95 -11.28 -3.81
CA MET A 24 8.37 -11.33 -2.39
C MET A 24 7.77 -12.50 -1.62
N LEU A 25 6.69 -13.15 -2.12
CA LEU A 25 6.15 -14.37 -1.51
C LEU A 25 6.89 -15.65 -1.97
N ILE A 26 7.64 -15.60 -3.07
CA ILE A 26 8.36 -16.78 -3.60
C ILE A 26 9.23 -17.45 -2.53
N PRO A 27 10.02 -16.73 -1.73
CA PRO A 27 10.83 -17.33 -0.67
C PRO A 27 10.03 -18.19 0.31
N SER A 28 8.78 -17.81 0.59
CA SER A 28 7.91 -18.54 1.52
C SER A 28 7.52 -19.94 1.06
N PHE A 29 7.64 -20.22 -0.24
CA PHE A 29 7.28 -21.52 -0.84
C PHE A 29 8.49 -22.35 -1.22
N PHE A 30 9.64 -21.72 -1.51
CA PHE A 30 10.81 -22.42 -2.05
C PHE A 30 11.98 -22.49 -1.08
N ILE A 31 12.03 -21.68 -0.03
CA ILE A 31 13.08 -21.74 1.00
C ILE A 31 12.54 -22.55 2.18
N ALA A 32 13.16 -23.73 2.43
CA ALA A 32 12.76 -24.61 3.52
C ALA A 32 13.13 -24.02 4.91
N ASP A 33 14.22 -23.26 5.00
CA ASP A 33 14.60 -22.53 6.21
C ASP A 33 13.72 -21.29 6.37
N GLU A 34 12.83 -21.35 7.36
CA GLU A 34 11.87 -20.27 7.63
C GLU A 34 12.55 -18.96 8.04
N ALA A 35 13.66 -19.02 8.78
CA ALA A 35 14.39 -17.83 9.18
C ALA A 35 15.01 -17.13 7.97
N LEU A 36 15.59 -17.90 7.04
CA LEU A 36 16.12 -17.37 5.79
C LEU A 36 15.00 -16.81 4.90
N ALA A 37 13.86 -17.51 4.80
CA ALA A 37 12.70 -17.03 4.04
C ALA A 37 12.19 -15.68 4.55
N ARG A 38 12.10 -15.51 5.87
CA ARG A 38 11.74 -14.23 6.52
C ARG A 38 12.76 -13.12 6.22
N GLN A 39 14.05 -13.41 6.30
CA GLN A 39 15.11 -12.44 6.00
C GLN A 39 15.05 -11.97 4.54
N VAL A 40 14.90 -12.90 3.59
CA VAL A 40 14.79 -12.56 2.16
C VAL A 40 13.53 -11.71 1.92
N PHE A 41 12.39 -12.09 2.52
CA PHE A 41 11.18 -11.29 2.43
C PHE A 41 11.39 -9.88 2.99
N LEU A 42 12.01 -9.74 4.18
CA LEU A 42 12.29 -8.43 4.80
C LEU A 42 13.12 -7.54 3.89
N ILE A 43 14.17 -8.10 3.28
CA ILE A 43 15.02 -7.35 2.34
C ILE A 43 14.19 -6.88 1.14
N MET A 44 13.40 -7.76 0.54
CA MET A 44 12.54 -7.40 -0.59
C MET A 44 11.49 -6.36 -0.21
N PHE A 45 10.88 -6.50 0.97
CA PHE A 45 9.91 -5.56 1.50
C PHE A 45 10.50 -4.15 1.68
N ILE A 46 11.70 -4.06 2.26
CA ILE A 46 12.42 -2.79 2.41
C ILE A 46 12.75 -2.19 1.04
N LEU A 47 13.22 -2.99 0.09
CA LEU A 47 13.53 -2.53 -1.27
C LEU A 47 12.28 -1.98 -1.98
N ILE A 48 11.14 -2.66 -1.85
CA ILE A 48 9.85 -2.19 -2.41
C ILE A 48 9.48 -0.83 -1.80
N GLY A 49 9.57 -0.66 -0.48
CA GLY A 49 9.26 0.61 0.17
C GLY A 49 10.23 1.74 -0.20
N VAL A 50 11.51 1.43 -0.39
CA VAL A 50 12.52 2.40 -0.85
C VAL A 50 12.27 2.81 -2.30
N THR A 51 11.99 1.85 -3.19
CA THR A 51 11.69 2.14 -4.60
C THR A 51 10.43 2.98 -4.76
N ASP A 52 9.41 2.72 -3.94
CA ASP A 52 8.18 3.53 -3.87
C ASP A 52 8.48 5.00 -3.53
N LYS A 53 9.31 5.22 -2.52
CA LYS A 53 9.68 6.58 -2.14
C LYS A 53 10.55 7.27 -3.19
N LEU A 54 11.39 6.50 -3.88
CA LEU A 54 12.31 7.01 -4.89
C LEU A 54 11.59 7.39 -6.18
N ASP A 55 10.64 6.60 -6.67
CA ASP A 55 9.98 6.87 -7.96
C ASP A 55 9.21 8.20 -7.93
N GLY A 56 8.42 8.47 -6.90
CA GLY A 56 7.72 9.72 -6.73
C GLY A 56 8.66 10.93 -6.56
N THR A 57 9.81 10.74 -5.91
CA THR A 57 10.82 11.79 -5.74
C THR A 57 11.55 12.07 -7.04
N LEU A 58 11.97 11.02 -7.74
CA LEU A 58 12.63 11.11 -9.05
C LEU A 58 11.72 11.69 -10.13
N ALA A 59 10.43 11.30 -10.13
CA ALA A 59 9.45 11.85 -11.06
C ALA A 59 9.35 13.39 -10.97
N ARG A 60 9.36 13.91 -9.74
CA ARG A 60 9.35 15.36 -9.50
C ARG A 60 10.69 16.01 -9.84
N TYR A 61 11.79 15.41 -9.43
CA TYR A 61 13.13 15.96 -9.66
C TYR A 61 13.50 16.00 -11.15
N LEU A 62 13.11 14.94 -11.90
CA LEU A 62 13.38 14.84 -13.33
C LEU A 62 12.31 15.51 -14.21
N ASN A 63 11.25 16.10 -13.62
CA ASN A 63 10.08 16.61 -14.34
C ASN A 63 9.44 15.56 -15.26
N GLN A 64 9.42 14.28 -14.83
CA GLN A 64 8.89 13.13 -15.57
C GLN A 64 7.59 12.58 -14.95
N THR A 65 6.81 13.46 -14.32
CA THR A 65 5.47 13.07 -13.82
C THR A 65 4.56 12.74 -15.00
N SER A 66 3.87 11.59 -14.93
CA SER A 66 2.98 11.14 -15.99
C SER A 66 1.69 10.54 -15.42
N LYS A 67 0.61 10.58 -16.23
CA LYS A 67 -0.65 9.89 -15.86
C LYS A 67 -0.44 8.40 -15.73
N LEU A 68 0.36 7.81 -16.61
CA LEU A 68 0.70 6.39 -16.59
C LEU A 68 1.44 6.02 -15.29
N GLY A 69 2.39 6.85 -14.85
CA GLY A 69 3.09 6.64 -13.59
C GLY A 69 2.14 6.60 -12.39
N ALA A 70 1.20 7.55 -12.31
CA ALA A 70 0.20 7.57 -11.26
C ALA A 70 -0.75 6.35 -11.28
N GLU A 71 -1.08 5.84 -12.47
CA GLU A 71 -1.88 4.61 -12.61
C GLU A 71 -1.10 3.36 -12.18
N LEU A 72 0.18 3.26 -12.54
CA LEU A 72 1.07 2.16 -12.13
C LEU A 72 1.29 2.15 -10.62
N ASP A 73 1.48 3.31 -10.01
CA ASP A 73 1.60 3.51 -8.58
C ASP A 73 0.33 3.03 -7.84
N THR A 74 -0.84 3.51 -8.27
CA THR A 74 -2.13 3.06 -7.72
C THR A 74 -2.34 1.55 -7.86
N LEU A 75 -1.92 0.96 -8.98
CA LEU A 75 -2.02 -0.48 -9.20
C LEU A 75 -1.06 -1.24 -8.28
N ALA A 76 0.17 -0.77 -8.11
CA ALA A 76 1.14 -1.36 -7.20
C ALA A 76 0.61 -1.35 -5.75
N ASP A 77 0.08 -0.21 -5.28
CA ASP A 77 -0.54 -0.10 -3.97
C ASP A 77 -1.75 -1.06 -3.81
N THR A 78 -2.59 -1.16 -4.86
CA THR A 78 -3.75 -2.07 -4.84
C THR A 78 -3.36 -3.53 -4.67
N VAL A 79 -2.25 -3.93 -5.30
CA VAL A 79 -1.73 -5.30 -5.21
C VAL A 79 -0.99 -5.52 -3.88
N PHE A 80 -0.34 -4.49 -3.34
CA PHE A 80 0.51 -4.60 -2.15
C PHE A 80 -0.24 -5.09 -0.90
N TYR A 81 -1.43 -4.53 -0.58
CA TYR A 81 -2.15 -4.87 0.64
C TYR A 81 -2.58 -6.35 0.72
N PRO A 82 -3.14 -6.99 -0.32
CA PRO A 82 -3.44 -8.42 -0.29
C PRO A 82 -2.18 -9.28 -0.08
N PHE A 83 -1.05 -8.90 -0.68
CA PHE A 83 0.19 -9.66 -0.51
C PHE A 83 0.77 -9.54 0.89
N ILE A 84 0.62 -8.39 1.56
CA ILE A 84 0.96 -8.25 2.97
C ILE A 84 0.07 -9.14 3.85
N ALA A 85 -1.24 -9.19 3.57
CA ALA A 85 -2.15 -10.06 4.31
C ALA A 85 -1.80 -11.55 4.11
N LEU A 86 -1.43 -11.97 2.89
CA LEU A 86 -0.97 -13.33 2.62
C LEU A 86 0.33 -13.66 3.35
N TRP A 87 1.26 -12.70 3.45
CA TRP A 87 2.49 -12.89 4.20
C TRP A 87 2.21 -13.04 5.70
N LEU A 88 1.37 -12.19 6.29
CA LEU A 88 0.93 -12.31 7.68
C LEU A 88 0.30 -13.67 7.94
N TYR A 89 -0.53 -14.15 7.01
CA TYR A 89 -1.13 -15.49 7.10
C TYR A 89 -0.07 -16.60 7.12
N ARG A 90 0.94 -16.49 6.28
CA ARG A 90 1.96 -17.54 6.12
C ARG A 90 2.95 -17.60 7.28
N PHE A 91 3.40 -16.46 7.79
CA PHE A 91 4.49 -16.39 8.74
C PHE A 91 4.11 -15.85 10.12
N GLU A 92 3.07 -15.05 10.21
CA GLU A 92 2.73 -14.29 11.42
C GLU A 92 1.25 -14.48 11.80
N SER A 93 0.68 -15.65 11.52
CA SER A 93 -0.70 -15.95 11.90
C SER A 93 -0.92 -15.79 13.41
N ASP A 94 0.08 -16.08 14.22
CA ASP A 94 0.03 -15.91 15.68
C ASP A 94 0.04 -14.44 16.14
N VAL A 95 0.60 -13.55 15.33
CA VAL A 95 0.57 -12.10 15.59
C VAL A 95 -0.83 -11.56 15.38
N VAL A 96 -1.49 -12.00 14.32
CA VAL A 96 -2.87 -11.62 14.01
C VAL A 96 -3.86 -12.30 14.97
N GLY A 97 -3.62 -13.58 15.32
CA GLY A 97 -4.45 -14.35 16.26
C GLY A 97 -5.92 -14.37 15.84
N GLU A 98 -6.81 -13.93 16.73
CA GLU A 98 -8.26 -13.91 16.49
C GLU A 98 -8.73 -12.70 15.65
N TRP A 99 -7.83 -11.77 15.32
CA TRP A 99 -8.18 -10.51 14.66
C TRP A 99 -8.26 -10.59 13.14
N TRP A 100 -8.23 -11.78 12.52
CA TRP A 100 -8.33 -11.96 11.07
C TRP A 100 -9.55 -11.27 10.46
N ILE A 101 -10.65 -11.24 11.19
CA ILE A 101 -11.86 -10.56 10.73
C ILE A 101 -11.63 -9.07 10.42
N LEU A 102 -10.74 -8.40 11.18
CA LEU A 102 -10.41 -6.99 10.93
C LEU A 102 -9.63 -6.81 9.64
N ILE A 103 -8.71 -7.74 9.32
CA ILE A 103 -8.00 -7.71 8.03
C ILE A 103 -8.99 -7.86 6.88
N TYR A 104 -9.93 -8.81 6.97
CA TYR A 104 -10.93 -9.01 5.92
C TYR A 104 -11.84 -7.78 5.78
N ILE A 105 -12.24 -7.14 6.88
CA ILE A 105 -13.05 -5.91 6.85
C ILE A 105 -12.24 -4.79 6.17
N LEU A 106 -10.99 -4.57 6.57
CA LEU A 106 -10.16 -3.50 6.01
C LEU A 106 -9.88 -3.71 4.51
N LEU A 107 -9.58 -4.94 4.09
CA LEU A 107 -9.42 -5.29 2.67
C LEU A 107 -10.74 -5.15 1.91
N GLY A 108 -11.84 -5.59 2.49
CA GLY A 108 -13.18 -5.45 1.89
C GLY A 108 -13.55 -3.99 1.66
N LEU A 109 -13.36 -3.13 2.66
CA LEU A 109 -13.58 -1.68 2.53
C LEU A 109 -12.66 -1.04 1.49
N PHE A 110 -11.39 -1.45 1.45
CA PHE A 110 -10.43 -0.98 0.47
C PHE A 110 -10.87 -1.32 -0.96
N PHE A 111 -11.22 -2.58 -1.25
CA PHE A 111 -11.68 -2.98 -2.57
C PHE A 111 -13.05 -2.38 -2.93
N LEU A 112 -13.97 -2.30 -1.97
CA LEU A 112 -15.26 -1.65 -2.18
C LEU A 112 -15.07 -0.20 -2.64
N LYS A 113 -14.20 0.55 -1.96
CA LYS A 113 -13.87 1.92 -2.32
C LYS A 113 -13.25 2.03 -3.71
N MET A 114 -12.33 1.11 -4.09
CA MET A 114 -11.75 1.08 -5.43
C MET A 114 -12.80 0.85 -6.52
N ILE A 115 -13.71 -0.10 -6.30
CA ILE A 115 -14.81 -0.40 -7.22
C ILE A 115 -15.76 0.80 -7.36
N MET A 116 -16.20 1.35 -6.23
CA MET A 116 -17.08 2.52 -6.20
C MET A 116 -16.43 3.73 -6.88
N GLY A 117 -15.13 3.94 -6.64
CA GLY A 117 -14.37 5.02 -7.27
C GLY A 117 -14.28 4.87 -8.78
N LYS A 118 -14.04 3.66 -9.26
CA LYS A 118 -14.05 3.36 -10.69
C LYS A 118 -15.43 3.58 -11.32
N ILE A 119 -16.51 3.24 -10.63
CA ILE A 119 -17.89 3.47 -11.11
C ILE A 119 -18.20 4.97 -11.12
N LYS A 120 -17.91 5.70 -10.03
CA LYS A 120 -18.25 7.12 -9.89
C LYS A 120 -17.41 8.03 -10.77
N PHE A 121 -16.10 7.78 -10.89
CA PHE A 121 -15.15 8.68 -11.54
C PHE A 121 -14.55 8.15 -12.85
N GLY A 122 -14.87 6.91 -13.26
CA GLY A 122 -14.31 6.27 -14.46
C GLY A 122 -12.84 5.84 -14.34
N LYS A 123 -12.18 6.13 -13.22
CA LYS A 123 -10.78 5.77 -12.94
C LYS A 123 -10.62 5.36 -11.48
N MET A 124 -9.54 4.63 -11.17
CA MET A 124 -9.24 4.29 -9.77
C MET A 124 -8.91 5.57 -8.99
N PRO A 125 -9.57 5.80 -7.83
CA PRO A 125 -9.30 6.98 -7.04
C PRO A 125 -7.95 6.84 -6.32
N THR A 126 -7.12 7.88 -6.40
CA THR A 126 -5.90 8.03 -5.59
C THR A 126 -6.19 8.99 -4.45
N PHE A 127 -6.05 8.52 -3.21
CA PHE A 127 -6.27 9.35 -2.03
C PHE A 127 -4.93 9.71 -1.40
N HIS A 128 -4.52 10.95 -1.49
CA HIS A 128 -3.33 11.46 -0.81
C HIS A 128 -3.70 12.14 0.51
N THR A 129 -4.45 11.42 1.36
CA THR A 129 -4.88 11.92 2.67
C THR A 129 -3.76 11.83 3.70
N ILE A 130 -3.89 12.59 4.80
CA ILE A 130 -2.97 12.48 5.94
C ILE A 130 -3.13 11.12 6.59
N GLY A 131 -4.37 10.62 6.74
CA GLY A 131 -4.65 9.29 7.25
C GLY A 131 -4.01 8.19 6.42
N GLY A 132 -4.10 8.28 5.08
CA GLY A 132 -3.48 7.32 4.16
C GLY A 132 -1.96 7.27 4.31
N LYS A 133 -1.31 8.42 4.40
CA LYS A 133 0.15 8.49 4.64
C LYS A 133 0.53 7.93 6.01
N THR A 134 -0.26 8.25 7.05
CA THR A 134 -0.05 7.75 8.41
C THR A 134 -0.24 6.24 8.47
N PHE A 135 -1.29 5.71 7.83
CA PHE A 135 -1.53 4.27 7.78
C PHE A 135 -0.41 3.53 7.02
N ALA A 136 -0.02 4.02 5.85
CA ALA A 136 1.06 3.41 5.07
C ALA A 136 2.39 3.38 5.85
N ALA A 137 2.76 4.48 6.52
CA ALA A 137 3.94 4.53 7.37
C ALA A 137 3.82 3.58 8.56
N SER A 138 2.66 3.57 9.24
CA SER A 138 2.41 2.67 10.38
C SER A 138 2.47 1.21 9.97
N LEU A 139 1.89 0.83 8.83
CA LEU A 139 1.96 -0.52 8.28
C LEU A 139 3.41 -0.91 7.96
N TYR A 140 4.16 -0.01 7.34
CA TYR A 140 5.56 -0.26 7.00
C TYR A 140 6.42 -0.56 8.23
N PHE A 141 6.32 0.28 9.27
CA PHE A 141 7.04 0.06 10.53
C PHE A 141 6.53 -1.16 11.29
N PHE A 142 5.22 -1.38 11.31
CA PHE A 142 4.61 -2.57 11.91
C PHE A 142 5.18 -3.84 11.30
N MET A 143 5.27 -3.93 9.96
CA MET A 143 5.81 -5.10 9.27
C MET A 143 7.26 -5.36 9.66
N ILE A 144 8.12 -4.33 9.65
CA ILE A 144 9.52 -4.47 10.05
C ILE A 144 9.64 -4.92 11.51
N ILE A 145 8.88 -4.30 12.43
CA ILE A 145 8.90 -4.66 13.84
C ILE A 145 8.43 -6.10 14.03
N THR A 146 7.35 -6.48 13.38
CA THR A 146 6.77 -7.84 13.50
C THR A 146 7.74 -8.91 13.01
N MET A 147 8.45 -8.65 11.90
CA MET A 147 9.48 -9.57 11.40
C MET A 147 10.66 -9.75 12.33
N LEU A 148 11.04 -8.71 13.07
CA LEU A 148 12.16 -8.75 14.01
C LEU A 148 11.72 -9.18 15.43
N ARG A 149 10.51 -8.82 15.84
CA ARG A 149 9.97 -9.00 17.19
C ARG A 149 8.46 -9.29 17.13
N PRO A 150 8.06 -10.54 16.85
CA PRO A 150 6.64 -10.90 16.73
C PRO A 150 5.82 -10.63 17.99
N ASP A 151 6.42 -10.72 19.18
CA ASP A 151 5.82 -10.39 20.46
C ASP A 151 5.35 -8.93 20.55
N ILE A 152 6.16 -7.99 20.03
CA ILE A 152 5.81 -6.58 19.93
C ILE A 152 4.73 -6.40 18.85
N GLY A 153 4.84 -7.13 17.72
CA GLY A 153 3.86 -7.14 16.66
C GLY A 153 2.45 -7.46 17.16
N LYS A 154 2.29 -8.48 17.99
CA LYS A 154 1.00 -8.82 18.63
C LYS A 154 0.36 -7.63 19.35
N THR A 155 1.16 -6.89 20.09
CA THR A 155 0.68 -5.72 20.87
C THR A 155 0.33 -4.54 19.96
N LEU A 156 1.08 -4.35 18.87
CA LEU A 156 0.88 -3.24 17.93
C LEU A 156 -0.25 -3.50 16.93
N PHE A 157 -0.59 -4.75 16.64
CA PHE A 157 -1.56 -5.10 15.62
C PHE A 157 -2.94 -4.44 15.81
N PRO A 158 -3.57 -4.46 17.00
CA PRO A 158 -4.85 -3.77 17.22
C PRO A 158 -4.76 -2.26 16.97
N VAL A 159 -3.64 -1.63 17.34
CA VAL A 159 -3.40 -0.20 17.10
C VAL A 159 -3.35 0.08 15.60
N LEU A 160 -2.63 -0.75 14.83
CA LEU A 160 -2.60 -0.65 13.38
C LEU A 160 -4.00 -0.79 12.76
N CYS A 161 -4.81 -1.72 13.25
CA CYS A 161 -6.20 -1.89 12.79
C CYS A 161 -7.04 -0.64 13.03
N VAL A 162 -6.91 0.00 14.19
CA VAL A 162 -7.61 1.26 14.48
C VAL A 162 -7.17 2.37 13.53
N ILE A 163 -5.87 2.53 13.31
CA ILE A 163 -5.34 3.52 12.35
C ILE A 163 -5.87 3.23 10.94
N GLY A 164 -5.86 1.97 10.52
CA GLY A 164 -6.40 1.55 9.22
C GLY A 164 -7.89 1.85 9.07
N PHE A 165 -8.68 1.58 10.11
CA PHE A 165 -10.10 1.87 10.10
C PHE A 165 -10.40 3.37 10.02
N LEU A 166 -9.69 4.19 10.80
CA LEU A 166 -9.81 5.65 10.74
C LEU A 166 -9.45 6.20 9.36
N ASN A 167 -8.39 5.67 8.75
CA ASN A 167 -8.04 6.02 7.37
C ASN A 167 -9.16 5.66 6.39
N GLN A 168 -9.74 4.47 6.49
CA GLN A 168 -10.83 4.07 5.60
C GLN A 168 -12.07 4.96 5.78
N MET A 169 -12.36 5.39 7.00
CA MET A 169 -13.46 6.33 7.27
C MET A 169 -13.19 7.72 6.69
N GLU A 170 -11.96 8.25 6.85
CA GLU A 170 -11.55 9.53 6.25
C GLU A 170 -11.71 9.49 4.72
N GLU A 171 -11.16 8.47 4.07
CA GLU A 171 -11.21 8.34 2.62
C GLU A 171 -12.64 8.11 2.11
N MET A 172 -13.47 7.34 2.82
CA MET A 172 -14.87 7.14 2.49
C MET A 172 -15.67 8.45 2.61
N TYR A 173 -15.42 9.24 3.67
CA TYR A 173 -16.03 10.55 3.85
C TYR A 173 -15.69 11.49 2.68
N ILE A 174 -14.41 11.56 2.31
CA ILE A 174 -13.95 12.38 1.17
C ILE A 174 -14.64 11.90 -0.13
N PHE A 175 -14.70 10.59 -0.34
CA PHE A 175 -15.35 9.99 -1.50
C PHE A 175 -16.83 10.38 -1.62
N LEU A 176 -17.57 10.40 -0.50
CA LEU A 176 -18.99 10.73 -0.47
C LEU A 176 -19.25 12.24 -0.66
N THR A 177 -18.35 13.09 -0.19
CA THR A 177 -18.53 14.55 -0.17
C THR A 177 -17.91 15.28 -1.37
N ARG A 178 -17.10 14.61 -2.19
CA ARG A 178 -16.44 15.23 -3.35
C ARG A 178 -16.98 14.70 -4.67
N ASP A 179 -17.17 15.63 -5.63
CA ASP A 179 -17.77 15.31 -6.93
C ASP A 179 -16.72 15.03 -8.02
N SER A 180 -15.43 15.32 -7.77
CA SER A 180 -14.37 15.08 -8.75
C SER A 180 -13.12 14.46 -8.10
N VAL A 181 -12.39 13.66 -8.89
CA VAL A 181 -11.13 13.01 -8.44
C VAL A 181 -10.04 14.05 -8.16
N ASP A 182 -10.00 15.15 -8.90
CA ASP A 182 -8.99 16.19 -8.71
C ASP A 182 -9.21 16.94 -7.38
N ALA A 183 -10.46 17.06 -6.94
CA ALA A 183 -10.79 17.57 -5.60
C ALA A 183 -10.38 16.59 -4.48
N VAL A 184 -10.33 15.29 -4.78
CA VAL A 184 -9.89 14.23 -3.84
C VAL A 184 -8.36 14.21 -3.73
N SER A 185 -7.65 14.31 -4.86
CA SER A 185 -6.18 14.25 -4.89
C SER A 185 -5.50 15.49 -4.27
N ASN A 186 -6.18 16.64 -4.23
CA ASN A 186 -5.65 17.90 -3.72
C ASN A 186 -6.11 18.23 -2.29
N THR A 187 -6.68 17.28 -1.55
CA THR A 187 -7.12 17.52 -0.18
C THR A 187 -5.93 17.60 0.78
N HIS A 188 -5.12 18.65 0.62
CA HIS A 188 -4.45 19.23 1.77
C HIS A 188 -5.57 19.89 2.57
N LEU A 189 -5.72 19.53 3.85
CA LEU A 189 -6.66 20.17 4.77
C LEU A 189 -6.36 21.67 4.85
N THR A 190 -6.86 22.43 3.89
CA THR A 190 -7.14 23.83 4.09
C THR A 190 -8.53 23.86 4.69
N LEU A 191 -8.60 24.01 6.02
CA LEU A 191 -9.83 24.42 6.68
C LEU A 191 -10.36 25.63 5.90
N PRO A 192 -11.66 25.68 5.56
CA PRO A 192 -12.23 26.87 4.99
C PRO A 192 -12.09 27.99 6.03
N THR A 193 -11.34 29.05 5.68
CA THR A 193 -11.35 30.33 6.38
C THR A 193 -12.68 31.02 6.18
#